data_d24068c6d4327c42ca6d6ab42e45d036
#
_entry.id   d24068c6d4327c42ca6d6ab42e45d036
#
_cell.length_a   1.000
_cell.length_b   1.000
_cell.length_c   1.000
_cell.angle_alpha   90.00
_cell.angle_beta   90.00
_cell.angle_gamma   90.00
#
_symmetry.space_group_name_H-M   'P 1'
#
loop_
_entity.id
_entity.type
_entity.pdbx_description
1 polymer ?
#
loop_
_entity_poly.entity_id
_entity_poly.type
_entity_poly.pdbx_seq_one_letter_code
_entity_poly.pdbx_strand_id
1 'polypeptide(L)'
;DTLGAKLVPLLSEAYLAENENAQNSTTFEISAEGSNTGIAAVIDGTTSIGLSSTRASQTELLKAQSQGVELAHIPVAQDAIAVIVNKNNPIENLSLRVVESIFTGDIKNWAALSNYSGRISAYSRNTSSGTYRAFQSLALRKRNFASKVLKMASNEQIVAEVEKNPYGIGYVGLAYINSPSIKVVSID
;
A
#
# COMPACT_ATOMS: atom_id res chain seq x y z
N ASP A 1 5.82 0.49 4.80
CA ASP A 1 4.80 -0.47 5.08
C ASP A 1 5.23 -1.89 4.65
N THR A 2 4.98 -2.37 3.43
CA THR A 2 5.41 -3.72 3.01
C THR A 2 6.92 -3.93 3.18
N LEU A 3 7.73 -2.97 2.76
CA LEU A 3 9.19 -3.03 2.95
C LEU A 3 9.56 -3.12 4.42
N GLY A 4 9.12 -2.16 5.25
CA GLY A 4 9.50 -2.11 6.66
C GLY A 4 8.88 -3.22 7.50
N ALA A 5 7.66 -3.69 7.17
CA ALA A 5 6.98 -4.72 7.96
C ALA A 5 7.32 -6.16 7.54
N LYS A 6 7.77 -6.38 6.30
CA LYS A 6 7.98 -7.73 5.77
C LYS A 6 9.41 -7.99 5.27
N LEU A 7 9.96 -7.13 4.42
CA LEU A 7 11.24 -7.38 3.76
C LEU A 7 12.44 -7.01 4.64
N VAL A 8 12.46 -5.79 5.17
CA VAL A 8 13.64 -5.27 5.89
C VAL A 8 13.98 -6.07 7.15
N PRO A 9 13.02 -6.56 7.98
CA PRO A 9 13.36 -7.43 9.10
C PRO A 9 14.13 -8.68 8.68
N LEU A 10 13.70 -9.35 7.60
CA LEU A 10 14.37 -10.54 7.07
C LEU A 10 15.78 -10.23 6.54
N LEU A 11 15.93 -9.09 5.85
CA LEU A 11 17.24 -8.64 5.35
C LEU A 11 18.17 -8.27 6.51
N SER A 12 17.66 -7.66 7.57
CA SER A 12 18.44 -7.33 8.76
C SER A 12 18.94 -8.57 9.49
N GLU A 13 18.09 -9.59 9.64
CA GLU A 13 18.45 -10.88 10.22
C GLU A 13 19.52 -11.58 9.36
N ALA A 14 19.34 -11.64 8.05
CA ALA A 14 20.31 -12.24 7.12
C ALA A 14 21.66 -11.52 7.16
N TYR A 15 21.65 -10.18 7.17
CA TYR A 15 22.85 -9.37 7.27
C TYR A 15 23.63 -9.67 8.56
N LEU A 16 22.96 -9.73 9.69
CA LEU A 16 23.59 -10.06 10.99
C LEU A 16 24.13 -11.50 11.01
N ALA A 17 23.41 -12.45 10.39
CA ALA A 17 23.85 -13.85 10.33
C ALA A 17 25.12 -14.04 9.48
N GLU A 18 25.28 -13.25 8.42
CA GLU A 18 26.44 -13.32 7.51
C GLU A 18 27.63 -12.48 7.98
N ASN A 19 27.43 -11.56 8.95
CA ASN A 19 28.46 -10.62 9.39
C ASN A 19 28.67 -10.71 10.91
N GLU A 20 29.51 -11.62 11.37
CA GLU A 20 29.80 -11.85 12.79
C GLU A 20 30.22 -10.56 13.54
N ASN A 21 31.00 -9.69 12.90
CA ASN A 21 31.42 -8.42 13.50
C ASN A 21 30.25 -7.44 13.68
N ALA A 22 29.18 -7.53 12.88
CA ALA A 22 27.99 -6.70 12.98
C ALA A 22 27.01 -7.18 14.06
N GLN A 23 27.00 -8.46 14.41
CA GLN A 23 26.08 -9.04 15.39
C GLN A 23 26.13 -8.34 16.76
N ASN A 24 27.31 -7.89 17.19
CA ASN A 24 27.51 -7.25 18.50
C ASN A 24 27.55 -5.72 18.43
N SER A 25 27.54 -5.12 17.24
CA SER A 25 27.77 -3.67 17.05
C SER A 25 26.67 -2.96 16.27
N THR A 26 25.74 -3.69 15.65
CA THR A 26 24.72 -3.12 14.79
C THR A 26 23.32 -3.49 15.28
N THR A 27 22.49 -2.47 15.47
CA THR A 27 21.05 -2.61 15.73
C THR A 27 20.25 -1.89 14.64
N PHE A 28 19.11 -2.47 14.27
CA PHE A 28 18.21 -1.88 13.29
C PHE A 28 16.94 -1.42 13.98
N GLU A 29 16.68 -0.11 13.95
CA GLU A 29 15.40 0.46 14.35
C GLU A 29 14.56 0.67 13.11
N ILE A 30 13.44 -0.04 12.99
CA ILE A 30 12.59 -0.05 11.81
C ILE A 30 11.23 0.55 12.14
N SER A 31 10.88 1.66 11.46
CA SER A 31 9.54 2.23 11.46
C SER A 31 8.84 1.96 10.12
N ALA A 32 7.61 1.47 10.17
CA ALA A 32 6.85 1.02 9.00
C ALA A 32 5.57 1.83 8.74
N GLU A 33 5.56 3.10 9.06
CA GLU A 33 4.37 3.98 9.03
C GLU A 33 3.90 4.38 7.62
N GLY A 34 4.80 4.39 6.66
CA GLY A 34 4.47 4.68 5.25
C GLY A 34 5.58 5.40 4.49
N SER A 35 5.48 5.40 3.16
CA SER A 35 6.51 5.94 2.27
C SER A 35 6.79 7.42 2.49
N ASN A 36 5.73 8.23 2.71
CA ASN A 36 5.91 9.67 2.95
C ASN A 36 6.69 9.93 4.24
N THR A 37 6.44 9.14 5.29
CA THR A 37 7.15 9.24 6.56
C THR A 37 8.62 8.88 6.38
N GLY A 38 8.94 7.81 5.63
CA GLY A 38 10.30 7.41 5.34
C GLY A 38 11.08 8.46 4.55
N ILE A 39 10.48 9.04 3.49
CA ILE A 39 11.10 10.12 2.71
C ILE A 39 11.31 11.37 3.57
N ALA A 40 10.31 11.77 4.34
CA ALA A 40 10.41 12.94 5.22
C ALA A 40 11.52 12.77 6.27
N ALA A 41 11.62 11.58 6.88
CA ALA A 41 12.64 11.28 7.88
C ALA A 41 14.06 11.40 7.35
N VAL A 42 14.33 11.00 6.10
CA VAL A 42 15.63 11.21 5.45
C VAL A 42 15.88 12.69 5.21
N ILE A 43 14.89 13.44 4.71
CA ILE A 43 15.01 14.86 4.44
C ILE A 43 15.29 15.64 5.73
N ASP A 44 14.60 15.27 6.81
CA ASP A 44 14.73 15.95 8.12
C ASP A 44 15.95 15.42 8.94
N GLY A 45 16.75 14.50 8.37
CA GLY A 45 17.98 14.01 8.99
C GLY A 45 17.77 13.06 10.19
N THR A 46 16.55 12.56 10.41
CA THR A 46 16.23 11.66 11.54
C THR A 46 16.56 10.20 11.22
N THR A 47 16.78 9.85 9.96
CA THR A 47 17.26 8.54 9.50
C THR A 47 18.15 8.69 8.26
N SER A 48 19.07 7.73 8.06
CA SER A 48 19.89 7.67 6.85
C SER A 48 19.24 6.87 5.72
N ILE A 49 18.26 6.00 6.04
CA ILE A 49 17.58 5.13 5.08
C ILE A 49 16.07 5.31 5.19
N GLY A 50 15.45 5.78 4.12
CA GLY A 50 14.00 5.92 4.01
C GLY A 50 13.38 4.81 3.16
N LEU A 51 12.45 4.06 3.73
CA LEU A 51 11.73 3.00 3.03
C LEU A 51 10.55 3.59 2.27
N SER A 52 10.49 3.37 0.95
CA SER A 52 9.41 3.89 0.12
C SER A 52 9.01 2.94 -1.00
N SER A 53 7.71 2.83 -1.25
CA SER A 53 7.13 2.12 -2.41
C SER A 53 6.98 3.03 -3.64
N THR A 54 7.37 4.30 -3.53
CA THR A 54 7.31 5.26 -4.62
C THR A 54 8.55 6.16 -4.62
N ARG A 55 8.88 6.74 -5.75
CA ARG A 55 9.90 7.79 -5.80
C ARG A 55 9.44 9.03 -5.02
N ALA A 56 10.40 9.81 -4.55
CA ALA A 56 10.12 11.12 -3.99
C ALA A 56 9.41 12.00 -5.05
N SER A 57 8.38 12.72 -4.61
CA SER A 57 7.66 13.69 -5.44
C SER A 57 8.52 14.91 -5.71
N GLN A 58 8.14 15.72 -6.70
CA GLN A 58 8.85 16.99 -6.99
C GLN A 58 8.92 17.92 -5.77
N THR A 59 7.85 17.98 -4.98
CA THR A 59 7.81 18.79 -3.75
C THR A 59 8.80 18.28 -2.70
N GLU A 60 8.89 16.95 -2.52
CA GLU A 60 9.87 16.34 -1.61
C GLU A 60 11.31 16.56 -2.08
N LEU A 61 11.56 16.47 -3.39
CA LEU A 61 12.90 16.77 -3.97
C LEU A 61 13.30 18.24 -3.76
N LEU A 62 12.39 19.18 -3.97
CA LEU A 62 12.65 20.60 -3.72
C LEU A 62 12.89 20.87 -2.23
N LYS A 63 12.16 20.22 -1.33
CA LYS A 63 12.40 20.32 0.12
C LYS A 63 13.80 19.78 0.48
N ALA A 64 14.16 18.61 -0.02
CA ALA A 64 15.49 18.03 0.20
C ALA A 64 16.60 18.98 -0.28
N GLN A 65 16.48 19.51 -1.49
CA GLN A 65 17.43 20.47 -2.05
C GLN A 65 17.56 21.73 -1.19
N SER A 66 16.44 22.27 -0.69
CA SER A 66 16.45 23.46 0.17
C SER A 66 17.15 23.24 1.52
N GLN A 67 17.24 22.00 1.96
CA GLN A 67 17.92 21.56 3.19
C GLN A 67 19.34 21.02 2.95
N GLY A 68 19.81 21.06 1.69
CA GLY A 68 21.13 20.53 1.33
C GLY A 68 21.22 18.99 1.35
N VAL A 69 20.07 18.30 1.30
CA VAL A 69 20.02 16.83 1.30
C VAL A 69 19.92 16.32 -0.13
N GLU A 70 20.82 15.43 -0.51
CA GLU A 70 20.77 14.69 -1.78
C GLU A 70 20.13 13.32 -1.55
N LEU A 71 18.99 13.06 -2.22
CA LEU A 71 18.27 11.81 -2.12
C LEU A 71 18.71 10.81 -3.19
N ALA A 72 19.36 9.72 -2.79
CA ALA A 72 19.63 8.57 -3.66
C ALA A 72 18.43 7.60 -3.66
N HIS A 73 17.97 7.20 -4.84
CA HIS A 73 16.91 6.20 -4.98
C HIS A 73 17.51 4.84 -5.39
N ILE A 74 17.42 3.86 -4.49
CA ILE A 74 17.96 2.52 -4.68
C ILE A 74 16.79 1.53 -4.75
N PRO A 75 16.46 0.98 -5.94
CA PRO A 75 15.42 -0.06 -6.05
C PRO A 75 15.95 -1.39 -5.47
N VAL A 76 15.20 -1.96 -4.52
CA VAL A 76 15.58 -3.20 -3.81
C VAL A 76 14.64 -4.36 -4.10
N ALA A 77 13.40 -4.11 -4.54
CA ALA A 77 12.41 -5.12 -4.86
C ALA A 77 11.33 -4.56 -5.79
N GLN A 78 10.59 -5.45 -6.44
CA GLN A 78 9.35 -5.15 -7.14
C GLN A 78 8.18 -5.68 -6.34
N ASP A 79 7.10 -4.91 -6.25
CA ASP A 79 5.84 -5.31 -5.62
C ASP A 79 4.68 -5.01 -6.58
N ALA A 80 3.55 -5.63 -6.35
CA ALA A 80 2.32 -5.35 -7.08
C ALA A 80 1.17 -5.09 -6.11
N ILE A 81 0.15 -4.39 -6.60
CA ILE A 81 -1.06 -4.10 -5.83
C ILE A 81 -2.17 -5.01 -6.33
N ALA A 82 -2.74 -5.79 -5.42
CA ALA A 82 -3.89 -6.64 -5.67
C ALA A 82 -5.18 -5.96 -5.21
N VAL A 83 -6.23 -6.02 -6.02
CA VAL A 83 -7.59 -5.70 -5.61
C VAL A 83 -8.20 -6.93 -4.97
N ILE A 84 -8.73 -6.78 -3.77
CA ILE A 84 -9.30 -7.88 -2.97
C ILE A 84 -10.76 -7.61 -2.65
N VAL A 85 -11.54 -8.68 -2.62
CA VAL A 85 -12.92 -8.69 -2.14
C VAL A 85 -13.12 -9.80 -1.11
N ASN A 86 -14.23 -9.76 -0.37
CA ASN A 86 -14.61 -10.87 0.51
C ASN A 86 -14.75 -12.15 -0.31
N LYS A 87 -14.37 -13.29 0.26
CA LYS A 87 -14.48 -14.61 -0.39
C LYS A 87 -15.87 -14.93 -0.92
N ASN A 88 -16.92 -14.49 -0.23
CA ASN A 88 -18.31 -14.73 -0.60
C ASN A 88 -18.85 -13.77 -1.68
N ASN A 89 -18.08 -12.76 -2.09
CA ASN A 89 -18.44 -11.89 -3.20
C ASN A 89 -18.31 -12.66 -4.52
N PRO A 90 -19.34 -12.72 -5.39
CA PRO A 90 -19.29 -13.51 -6.63
C PRO A 90 -18.40 -12.88 -7.73
N ILE A 91 -17.89 -11.68 -7.56
CA ILE A 91 -17.06 -11.01 -8.57
C ILE A 91 -15.70 -11.70 -8.68
N GLU A 92 -15.35 -12.11 -9.90
CA GLU A 92 -14.06 -12.72 -10.22
C GLU A 92 -13.14 -11.77 -11.01
N ASN A 93 -13.73 -10.91 -11.85
CA ASN A 93 -13.02 -10.03 -12.76
C ASN A 93 -13.62 -8.63 -12.71
N LEU A 94 -12.76 -7.61 -12.79
CA LEU A 94 -13.14 -6.21 -12.96
C LEU A 94 -12.21 -5.55 -13.98
N SER A 95 -12.76 -4.71 -14.84
CA SER A 95 -11.89 -3.83 -15.61
C SER A 95 -11.29 -2.74 -14.74
N LEU A 96 -10.13 -2.24 -15.11
CA LEU A 96 -9.48 -1.14 -14.39
C LEU A 96 -10.40 0.10 -14.30
N ARG A 97 -11.23 0.33 -15.31
CA ARG A 97 -12.24 1.41 -15.34
C ARG A 97 -13.33 1.21 -14.28
N VAL A 98 -13.76 -0.02 -14.06
CA VAL A 98 -14.74 -0.34 -12.99
C VAL A 98 -14.12 -0.16 -11.62
N VAL A 99 -12.87 -0.59 -11.43
CA VAL A 99 -12.12 -0.33 -10.19
C VAL A 99 -12.03 1.17 -9.92
N GLU A 100 -11.65 1.98 -10.91
CA GLU A 100 -11.68 3.43 -10.83
C GLU A 100 -13.05 3.93 -10.35
N SER A 101 -14.13 3.53 -11.04
CA SER A 101 -15.49 3.98 -10.75
C SER A 101 -15.98 3.61 -9.33
N ILE A 102 -15.56 2.47 -8.80
CA ILE A 102 -15.87 2.07 -7.42
C ILE A 102 -15.17 3.01 -6.43
N PHE A 103 -13.85 3.17 -6.56
CA PHE A 103 -13.07 3.94 -5.58
C PHE A 103 -13.27 5.46 -5.70
N THR A 104 -13.72 5.96 -6.84
CA THR A 104 -14.13 7.37 -7.02
C THR A 104 -15.61 7.61 -6.68
N GLY A 105 -16.38 6.53 -6.41
CA GLY A 105 -17.75 6.61 -5.95
C GLY A 105 -18.80 6.77 -7.04
N ASP A 106 -18.44 6.53 -8.30
CA ASP A 106 -19.36 6.52 -9.44
C ASP A 106 -20.26 5.26 -9.37
N ILE A 107 -19.68 4.11 -8.97
CA ILE A 107 -20.40 2.85 -8.69
C ILE A 107 -20.43 2.63 -7.17
N LYS A 108 -21.64 2.46 -6.61
CA LYS A 108 -21.88 2.38 -5.16
C LYS A 108 -22.55 1.08 -4.70
N ASN A 109 -22.99 0.26 -5.65
CA ASN A 109 -23.70 -0.99 -5.35
C ASN A 109 -23.24 -2.08 -6.31
N TRP A 110 -23.03 -3.28 -5.79
CA TRP A 110 -22.63 -4.44 -6.56
C TRP A 110 -23.66 -4.84 -7.62
N ALA A 111 -24.95 -4.52 -7.42
CA ALA A 111 -26.02 -4.76 -8.40
C ALA A 111 -25.79 -4.06 -9.75
N ALA A 112 -24.93 -3.05 -9.82
CA ALA A 112 -24.54 -2.41 -11.08
C ALA A 112 -23.57 -3.29 -11.92
N LEU A 113 -22.99 -4.32 -11.31
CA LEU A 113 -21.94 -5.15 -11.91
C LEU A 113 -22.34 -6.64 -12.02
N SER A 114 -23.31 -7.09 -11.23
CA SER A 114 -23.73 -8.48 -11.17
C SER A 114 -25.11 -8.60 -10.51
N ASN A 115 -25.63 -9.82 -10.42
CA ASN A 115 -26.86 -10.13 -9.67
C ASN A 115 -26.66 -10.09 -8.13
N TYR A 116 -25.47 -9.74 -7.65
CA TYR A 116 -25.17 -9.61 -6.23
C TYR A 116 -25.48 -8.20 -5.76
N SER A 117 -26.53 -8.05 -4.97
CA SER A 117 -26.98 -6.73 -4.52
C SER A 117 -26.44 -6.41 -3.13
N GLY A 118 -25.86 -5.24 -2.99
CA GLY A 118 -25.34 -4.72 -1.72
C GLY A 118 -24.50 -3.48 -1.93
N ARG A 119 -24.54 -2.58 -0.95
CA ARG A 119 -23.75 -1.35 -0.99
C ARG A 119 -22.27 -1.68 -0.87
N ILE A 120 -21.46 -1.21 -1.80
CA ILE A 120 -20.01 -1.37 -1.80
C ILE A 120 -19.40 -0.59 -0.63
N SER A 121 -18.60 -1.29 0.17
CA SER A 121 -17.72 -0.69 1.18
C SER A 121 -16.29 -0.73 0.67
N ALA A 122 -15.79 0.39 0.21
CA ALA A 122 -14.44 0.49 -0.32
C ALA A 122 -13.44 0.91 0.77
N TYR A 123 -12.34 0.17 0.88
CA TYR A 123 -11.28 0.38 1.86
C TYR A 123 -9.98 0.79 1.16
N SER A 124 -9.39 1.86 1.63
CA SER A 124 -8.15 2.44 1.11
C SER A 124 -7.11 2.57 2.22
N ARG A 125 -5.87 2.81 1.85
CA ARG A 125 -4.84 3.24 2.79
C ARG A 125 -4.99 4.73 3.10
N ASN A 126 -4.38 5.16 4.20
CA ASN A 126 -4.22 6.59 4.49
C ASN A 126 -3.27 7.27 3.49
N THR A 127 -3.22 8.60 3.50
CA THR A 127 -2.47 9.40 2.53
C THR A 127 -0.94 9.36 2.71
N SER A 128 -0.44 8.87 3.85
CA SER A 128 1.01 8.66 4.06
C SER A 128 1.54 7.42 3.34
N SER A 129 0.65 6.51 2.93
CA SER A 129 0.99 5.25 2.29
C SER A 129 1.49 5.42 0.85
N GLY A 130 2.62 4.78 0.53
CA GLY A 130 3.07 4.65 -0.86
C GLY A 130 2.11 3.84 -1.73
N THR A 131 1.47 2.81 -1.16
CA THR A 131 0.44 2.02 -1.85
C THR A 131 -0.78 2.87 -2.20
N TYR A 132 -1.18 3.82 -1.33
CA TYR A 132 -2.22 4.80 -1.65
C TYR A 132 -1.85 5.63 -2.88
N ARG A 133 -0.65 6.22 -2.91
CA ARG A 133 -0.17 7.04 -4.04
C ARG A 133 -0.07 6.23 -5.33
N ALA A 134 0.48 5.02 -5.24
CA ALA A 134 0.62 4.12 -6.39
C ALA A 134 -0.76 3.73 -6.95
N PHE A 135 -1.70 3.30 -6.10
CA PHE A 135 -3.04 2.94 -6.53
C PHE A 135 -3.80 4.14 -7.13
N GLN A 136 -3.71 5.32 -6.54
CA GLN A 136 -4.31 6.53 -7.08
C GLN A 136 -3.76 6.87 -8.48
N SER A 137 -2.45 6.71 -8.67
CA SER A 137 -1.82 6.98 -9.97
C SER A 137 -2.17 5.94 -11.04
N LEU A 138 -2.09 4.65 -10.68
CA LEU A 138 -2.22 3.54 -11.62
C LEU A 138 -3.69 3.18 -11.91
N ALA A 139 -4.51 3.09 -10.87
CA ALA A 139 -5.88 2.62 -10.98
C ALA A 139 -6.91 3.75 -11.11
N LEU A 140 -6.69 4.90 -10.46
CA LEU A 140 -7.65 6.01 -10.47
C LEU A 140 -7.26 7.13 -11.44
N ARG A 141 -6.23 6.96 -12.27
CA ARG A 141 -5.75 7.99 -13.21
C ARG A 141 -5.55 9.35 -12.52
N LYS A 142 -5.07 9.33 -11.28
CA LYS A 142 -4.90 10.50 -10.40
C LYS A 142 -6.21 11.18 -9.96
N ARG A 143 -7.38 10.60 -10.20
CA ARG A 143 -8.62 11.06 -9.59
C ARG A 143 -8.60 10.86 -8.09
N ASN A 144 -9.40 11.63 -7.36
CA ASN A 144 -9.51 11.49 -5.91
C ASN A 144 -10.41 10.33 -5.53
N PHE A 145 -10.07 9.67 -4.43
CA PHE A 145 -10.97 8.72 -3.78
C PHE A 145 -12.25 9.43 -3.31
N ALA A 146 -13.38 8.75 -3.40
CA ALA A 146 -14.63 9.26 -2.86
C ALA A 146 -14.53 9.48 -1.35
N SER A 147 -15.24 10.48 -0.82
CA SER A 147 -15.24 10.82 0.60
C SER A 147 -15.73 9.69 1.51
N LYS A 148 -16.50 8.74 0.98
CA LYS A 148 -17.01 7.55 1.69
C LYS A 148 -16.07 6.35 1.70
N VAL A 149 -14.93 6.43 1.00
CA VAL A 149 -13.90 5.39 1.07
C VAL A 149 -13.23 5.44 2.44
N LEU A 150 -13.21 4.30 3.13
CA LEU A 150 -12.68 4.18 4.48
C LEU A 150 -11.17 4.05 4.43
N LYS A 151 -10.47 4.88 5.20
CA LYS A 151 -9.00 4.92 5.22
C LYS A 151 -8.45 4.10 6.38
N MET A 152 -7.60 3.13 6.05
CA MET A 152 -6.96 2.22 6.99
C MET A 152 -5.47 2.56 7.14
N ALA A 153 -4.94 2.33 8.33
CA ALA A 153 -3.53 2.60 8.63
C ALA A 153 -2.59 1.57 7.98
N SER A 154 -3.04 0.31 7.82
CA SER A 154 -2.20 -0.76 7.27
C SER A 154 -2.92 -1.65 6.24
N ASN A 155 -2.15 -2.49 5.52
CA ASN A 155 -2.71 -3.51 4.61
C ASN A 155 -3.49 -4.57 5.40
N GLU A 156 -2.99 -4.97 6.56
CA GLU A 156 -3.65 -5.94 7.45
C GLU A 156 -5.04 -5.47 7.87
N GLN A 157 -5.20 -4.18 8.16
CA GLN A 157 -6.51 -3.61 8.48
C GLN A 157 -7.46 -3.68 7.29
N ILE A 158 -6.98 -3.43 6.06
CA ILE A 158 -7.82 -3.59 4.86
C ILE A 158 -8.26 -5.05 4.71
N VAL A 159 -7.33 -6.01 4.86
CA VAL A 159 -7.67 -7.45 4.81
C VAL A 159 -8.74 -7.77 5.85
N ALA A 160 -8.53 -7.39 7.11
CA ALA A 160 -9.45 -7.67 8.20
C ALA A 160 -10.86 -7.08 7.99
N GLU A 161 -10.96 -5.89 7.40
CA GLU A 161 -12.25 -5.27 7.10
C GLU A 161 -12.94 -5.93 5.90
N VAL A 162 -12.20 -6.33 4.86
CA VAL A 162 -12.74 -7.07 3.72
C VAL A 162 -13.20 -8.47 4.14
N GLU A 163 -12.49 -9.14 5.03
CA GLU A 163 -12.89 -10.45 5.59
C GLU A 163 -14.25 -10.41 6.29
N LYS A 164 -14.50 -9.36 7.08
CA LYS A 164 -15.72 -9.20 7.86
C LYS A 164 -16.92 -8.76 7.05
N ASN A 165 -16.69 -8.11 5.91
CA ASN A 165 -17.74 -7.46 5.13
C ASN A 165 -17.93 -8.12 3.76
N PRO A 166 -19.03 -8.88 3.52
CA PRO A 166 -19.31 -9.52 2.23
C PRO A 166 -19.34 -8.53 1.05
N TYR A 167 -19.64 -7.27 1.30
CA TYR A 167 -19.69 -6.21 0.28
C TYR A 167 -18.41 -5.36 0.22
N GLY A 168 -17.37 -5.80 0.93
CA GLY A 168 -16.08 -5.13 1.00
C GLY A 168 -15.26 -5.29 -0.26
N ILE A 169 -14.55 -4.22 -0.62
CA ILE A 169 -13.48 -4.20 -1.62
C ILE A 169 -12.33 -3.35 -1.10
N GLY A 170 -11.11 -3.81 -1.31
CA GLY A 170 -9.91 -3.09 -0.92
C GLY A 170 -8.77 -3.34 -1.90
N TYR A 171 -7.63 -2.74 -1.64
CA TYR A 171 -6.39 -3.04 -2.35
C TYR A 171 -5.23 -3.14 -1.36
N VAL A 172 -4.33 -4.08 -1.61
CA VAL A 172 -3.17 -4.39 -0.75
C VAL A 172 -1.97 -4.79 -1.59
N GLY A 173 -0.77 -4.74 -1.01
CA GLY A 173 0.41 -5.36 -1.62
C GLY A 173 0.30 -6.90 -1.67
N LEU A 174 1.00 -7.54 -2.61
CA LEU A 174 0.94 -9.00 -2.79
C LEU A 174 1.31 -9.80 -1.54
N ALA A 175 2.13 -9.25 -0.65
CA ALA A 175 2.49 -9.92 0.61
C ALA A 175 1.30 -10.13 1.58
N TYR A 176 0.11 -9.60 1.28
CA TYR A 176 -1.06 -9.61 2.17
C TYR A 176 -2.27 -10.37 1.63
N ILE A 177 -2.13 -11.12 0.53
CA ILE A 177 -3.25 -11.82 -0.13
C ILE A 177 -3.49 -13.26 0.38
N ASN A 178 -2.72 -13.73 1.34
CA ASN A 178 -2.72 -15.14 1.76
C ASN A 178 -3.87 -15.54 2.70
N SER A 179 -4.81 -14.64 3.00
CA SER A 179 -5.95 -15.00 3.85
C SER A 179 -7.00 -15.82 3.07
N PRO A 180 -7.53 -16.93 3.67
CA PRO A 180 -8.56 -17.75 3.05
C PRO A 180 -9.94 -17.09 2.99
N SER A 181 -10.13 -15.96 3.68
CA SER A 181 -11.42 -15.23 3.78
C SER A 181 -11.56 -14.10 2.78
N ILE A 182 -10.52 -13.84 1.98
CA ILE A 182 -10.53 -12.90 0.87
C ILE A 182 -10.24 -13.62 -0.44
N LYS A 183 -10.50 -12.96 -1.54
CA LYS A 183 -10.00 -13.36 -2.87
C LYS A 183 -9.49 -12.16 -3.65
N VAL A 184 -8.49 -12.41 -4.48
CA VAL A 184 -7.97 -11.45 -5.44
C VAL A 184 -8.89 -11.44 -6.66
N VAL A 185 -9.19 -10.24 -7.16
CA VAL A 185 -9.97 -10.02 -8.37
C VAL A 185 -9.01 -9.82 -9.53
N SER A 186 -9.23 -10.53 -10.65
CA SER A 186 -8.50 -10.28 -11.90
C SER A 186 -8.83 -8.88 -12.44
N ILE A 187 -7.82 -8.20 -12.96
CA ILE A 187 -7.98 -6.85 -13.54
C ILE A 187 -7.62 -6.92 -15.04
N ASP A 188 -8.57 -6.51 -15.89
CA ASP A 188 -8.45 -6.45 -17.36
C ASP A 188 -8.10 -5.03 -17.82
#